data_c0ab3ffb125322d140673601b44ba7ba
#
_entry.id   c0ab3ffb125322d140673601b44ba7ba
#
_cell.length_a   1.000
_cell.length_b   1.000
_cell.length_c   1.000
_cell.angle_alpha   90.00
_cell.angle_beta   90.00
_cell.angle_gamma   90.00
#
_symmetry.space_group_name_H-M   'P 1'
#
loop_
_entity.id
_entity.type
_entity.pdbx_description
1 polymer ?
#
loop_
_entity_poly.entity_id
_entity_poly.type
_entity_poly.pdbx_seq_one_letter_code
_entity_poly.pdbx_strand_id
1 'polypeptide(L)'
;MERWIALGLLSLGALCAQAAPSVIPEPEATAKSEAALAAEAVAVDPALYTTQTFDWNDATRNRAVPAKIYLPVGPLKPGAVPLVVFSHGIGGSKDGYSYLGRYFAAHGYASLHVQHVGSDRQIWRGNPLALVSRLSDAAQETEALNRVKDVKFALDHLLAEPVGNVVNAQRLVAAGHSYGANTTMLLAGAKVDVNGTTVFAKDPRFSAAILISAPPFYGLGDPVKIVSGIDVPTLHITATADDIQIPGYNSGVADRLALYQATGASSNAAKVLAVFKDGSHSIFTDRMGTGGIALNPKVKVATRQLALAFLNALQAKDAVPLEQWSGQYAGLLARFEKAAF
;
A
#
# COMPACT_ATOMS: atom_id res chain seq x y z
N MET A 1 -55.19 -16.53 -8.28
CA MET A 1 -55.81 -17.73 -7.69
C MET A 1 -54.90 -18.17 -6.58
N GLU A 2 -55.36 -17.81 -5.41
CA GLU A 2 -55.63 -18.59 -4.18
C GLU A 2 -54.41 -19.18 -3.49
N ARG A 3 -54.01 -18.57 -2.36
CA ARG A 3 -54.39 -18.76 -0.93
C ARG A 3 -54.21 -20.22 -0.47
N TRP A 4 -53.44 -20.42 0.60
CA TRP A 4 -53.93 -21.02 1.85
C TRP A 4 -52.98 -20.70 3.02
N ILE A 5 -53.60 -20.19 4.11
CA ILE A 5 -53.13 -19.93 5.45
C ILE A 5 -53.45 -21.18 6.28
N ALA A 6 -52.56 -21.57 7.20
CA ALA A 6 -52.95 -22.43 8.32
C ALA A 6 -52.32 -21.96 9.63
N LEU A 7 -53.18 -21.50 10.52
CA LEU A 7 -52.93 -21.32 11.98
C LEU A 7 -52.90 -22.68 12.69
N GLY A 8 -52.09 -22.78 13.73
CA GLY A 8 -52.11 -23.89 14.68
C GLY A 8 -51.78 -23.44 16.10
N LEU A 9 -52.69 -23.64 16.99
CA LEU A 9 -52.91 -23.12 18.32
C LEU A 9 -51.90 -23.57 19.41
N LEU A 10 -51.85 -22.69 20.44
CA LEU A 10 -51.29 -22.78 21.79
C LEU A 10 -51.63 -24.06 22.57
N SER A 11 -50.64 -24.51 23.39
CA SER A 11 -50.92 -25.19 24.66
C SER A 11 -50.05 -24.63 25.79
N LEU A 12 -50.65 -24.02 26.80
CA LEU A 12 -50.06 -23.65 28.08
C LEU A 12 -49.75 -24.88 28.88
N GLY A 13 -48.54 -25.04 29.33
CA GLY A 13 -48.13 -25.97 30.39
C GLY A 13 -47.39 -25.19 31.47
N ALA A 14 -48.03 -25.01 32.62
CA ALA A 14 -47.42 -24.42 33.81
C ALA A 14 -46.54 -25.48 34.48
N LEU A 15 -45.25 -25.18 34.64
CA LEU A 15 -44.34 -25.92 35.54
C LEU A 15 -43.68 -24.97 36.53
N CYS A 16 -43.79 -25.32 37.82
CA CYS A 16 -43.20 -24.60 38.94
C CYS A 16 -41.68 -24.47 38.80
N ALA A 17 -41.21 -23.25 38.92
CA ALA A 17 -39.78 -22.97 39.02
C ALA A 17 -39.31 -23.15 40.47
N GLN A 18 -38.39 -24.11 40.71
CA GLN A 18 -37.54 -24.12 41.89
C GLN A 18 -36.37 -23.17 41.63
N ALA A 19 -36.18 -22.18 42.50
CA ALA A 19 -35.07 -21.26 42.47
C ALA A 19 -33.77 -22.00 42.81
N ALA A 20 -32.86 -22.08 41.86
CA ALA A 20 -31.47 -22.46 42.08
C ALA A 20 -30.67 -21.27 42.65
N PRO A 21 -29.63 -21.49 43.49
CA PRO A 21 -28.86 -20.41 44.08
C PRO A 21 -28.12 -19.64 42.97
N SER A 22 -28.24 -18.30 43.02
CA SER A 22 -27.52 -17.39 42.13
C SER A 22 -26.02 -17.48 42.40
N VAL A 23 -25.31 -18.17 41.52
CA VAL A 23 -23.85 -18.02 41.38
C VAL A 23 -23.61 -16.67 40.73
N ILE A 24 -23.02 -15.74 41.49
CA ILE A 24 -22.50 -14.49 40.94
C ILE A 24 -21.35 -14.90 39.99
N PRO A 25 -21.44 -14.65 38.68
CA PRO A 25 -20.30 -14.94 37.81
C PRO A 25 -19.18 -13.98 38.20
N GLU A 26 -17.98 -14.53 38.46
CA GLU A 26 -16.76 -13.71 38.45
C GLU A 26 -16.69 -12.95 37.16
N PRO A 27 -16.16 -11.69 37.16
CA PRO A 27 -16.02 -10.90 35.93
C PRO A 27 -15.09 -11.66 34.96
N GLU A 28 -15.69 -12.28 33.94
CA GLU A 28 -14.94 -12.82 32.82
C GLU A 28 -14.03 -11.68 32.33
N ALA A 29 -12.71 -11.90 32.41
CA ALA A 29 -11.73 -11.04 31.77
C ALA A 29 -12.16 -10.98 30.30
N THR A 30 -12.69 -9.83 29.88
CA THR A 30 -13.23 -9.62 28.54
C THR A 30 -12.16 -10.00 27.53
N ALA A 31 -12.30 -11.15 26.89
CA ALA A 31 -11.41 -11.57 25.81
C ALA A 31 -11.38 -10.45 24.78
N LYS A 32 -10.18 -9.94 24.46
CA LYS A 32 -10.02 -8.90 23.42
C LYS A 32 -10.68 -9.43 22.15
N SER A 33 -11.46 -8.58 21.46
CA SER A 33 -12.05 -8.98 20.19
C SER A 33 -10.94 -9.34 19.19
N GLU A 34 -11.20 -10.25 18.24
CA GLU A 34 -10.23 -10.59 17.17
C GLU A 34 -9.71 -9.34 16.44
N ALA A 35 -10.56 -8.31 16.27
CA ALA A 35 -10.15 -7.04 15.68
C ALA A 35 -9.14 -6.29 16.55
N ALA A 36 -9.27 -6.33 17.88
CA ALA A 36 -8.32 -5.70 18.80
C ALA A 36 -6.97 -6.44 18.80
N LEU A 37 -7.00 -7.77 18.81
CA LEU A 37 -5.79 -8.60 18.68
C LEU A 37 -5.10 -8.38 17.32
N ALA A 38 -5.88 -8.23 16.25
CA ALA A 38 -5.37 -7.93 14.92
C ALA A 38 -4.73 -6.54 14.85
N ALA A 39 -5.32 -5.54 15.47
CA ALA A 39 -4.76 -4.19 15.54
C ALA A 39 -3.44 -4.17 16.35
N GLU A 40 -3.38 -4.89 17.45
CA GLU A 40 -2.19 -5.04 18.29
C GLU A 40 -1.04 -5.72 17.53
N ALA A 41 -1.32 -6.77 16.76
CA ALA A 41 -0.31 -7.47 15.95
C ALA A 41 0.35 -6.56 14.89
N VAL A 42 -0.37 -5.56 14.37
CA VAL A 42 0.16 -4.60 13.38
C VAL A 42 0.78 -3.36 14.06
N ALA A 43 0.57 -3.16 15.34
CA ALA A 43 1.11 -2.02 16.08
C ALA A 43 2.64 -1.98 16.02
N VAL A 44 3.17 -0.77 16.02
CA VAL A 44 4.60 -0.46 16.17
C VAL A 44 4.72 0.43 17.39
N ASP A 45 5.67 0.15 18.26
CA ASP A 45 5.89 0.94 19.48
C ASP A 45 6.09 2.43 19.11
N PRO A 46 5.22 3.33 19.61
CA PRO A 46 5.34 4.77 19.34
C PRO A 46 6.66 5.39 19.79
N ALA A 47 7.37 4.77 20.73
CA ALA A 47 8.67 5.21 21.20
C ALA A 47 9.78 5.05 20.15
N LEU A 48 9.55 4.27 19.08
CA LEU A 48 10.56 3.96 18.06
C LEU A 48 10.53 4.89 16.84
N TYR A 49 9.56 5.78 16.74
CA TYR A 49 9.44 6.68 15.60
C TYR A 49 8.85 8.05 15.99
N THR A 50 9.14 9.06 15.18
CA THR A 50 8.47 10.36 15.24
C THR A 50 7.76 10.65 13.93
N THR A 51 6.86 11.65 13.92
CA THR A 51 6.17 12.08 12.69
C THR A 51 6.18 13.59 12.59
N GLN A 52 6.30 14.08 11.34
CA GLN A 52 6.11 15.50 11.00
C GLN A 52 5.19 15.59 9.78
N THR A 53 4.37 16.63 9.75
CA THR A 53 3.43 16.89 8.64
C THR A 53 3.82 18.18 7.95
N PHE A 54 3.65 18.21 6.62
CA PHE A 54 3.91 19.36 5.78
C PHE A 54 2.66 19.70 4.98
N ASP A 55 2.38 20.99 4.83
CA ASP A 55 1.27 21.50 4.01
C ASP A 55 1.86 22.37 2.88
N TRP A 56 2.72 21.74 2.06
CA TRP A 56 3.35 22.42 0.93
C TRP A 56 2.35 22.74 -0.18
N ASN A 57 2.64 23.80 -0.95
CA ASN A 57 1.88 24.18 -2.11
C ASN A 57 2.82 24.45 -3.29
N ASP A 58 2.62 23.73 -4.39
CA ASP A 58 3.31 24.00 -5.64
C ASP A 58 2.64 25.20 -6.35
N ALA A 59 3.22 26.36 -6.14
CA ALA A 59 2.69 27.62 -6.69
C ALA A 59 2.66 27.62 -8.25
N THR A 60 3.58 26.88 -8.89
CA THR A 60 3.65 26.83 -10.36
C THR A 60 2.48 26.09 -10.97
N ARG A 61 1.91 25.11 -10.25
CA ARG A 61 0.76 24.32 -10.65
C ARG A 61 -0.52 24.73 -9.90
N ASN A 62 -0.44 25.71 -8.99
CA ASN A 62 -1.51 26.04 -8.04
C ASN A 62 -2.10 24.78 -7.37
N ARG A 63 -1.20 23.90 -6.84
CA ARG A 63 -1.57 22.59 -6.36
C ARG A 63 -0.99 22.34 -4.97
N ALA A 64 -1.87 22.04 -4.00
CA ALA A 64 -1.44 21.61 -2.68
C ALA A 64 -0.78 20.21 -2.77
N VAL A 65 0.32 20.02 -2.04
CA VAL A 65 1.06 18.75 -1.94
C VAL A 65 1.35 18.46 -0.46
N PRO A 66 0.31 18.16 0.34
CA PRO A 66 0.50 17.79 1.73
C PRO A 66 1.29 16.49 1.85
N ALA A 67 2.15 16.40 2.85
CA ALA A 67 2.94 15.19 3.09
C ALA A 67 3.09 14.90 4.57
N LYS A 68 3.46 13.67 4.89
CA LYS A 68 3.78 13.24 6.25
C LYS A 68 5.01 12.35 6.22
N ILE A 69 5.97 12.68 7.07
CA ILE A 69 7.17 11.85 7.24
C ILE A 69 7.10 11.10 8.57
N TYR A 70 7.57 9.85 8.53
CA TYR A 70 7.90 9.02 9.68
C TYR A 70 9.42 8.94 9.77
N LEU A 71 9.99 9.14 10.93
CA LEU A 71 11.43 9.21 11.17
C LEU A 71 11.84 8.29 12.33
N PRO A 72 13.00 7.65 12.23
CA PRO A 72 13.59 6.95 13.38
C PRO A 72 13.79 7.89 14.56
N VAL A 73 13.68 7.37 15.78
CA VAL A 73 14.07 8.09 17.01
C VAL A 73 15.55 7.90 17.28
N GLY A 74 16.18 8.92 17.83
CA GLY A 74 17.59 8.90 18.29
C GLY A 74 18.47 9.91 17.56
N PRO A 75 19.79 9.90 17.85
CA PRO A 75 20.75 10.80 17.21
C PRO A 75 20.98 10.37 15.75
N LEU A 76 20.32 11.05 14.83
CA LEU A 76 20.46 10.79 13.39
C LEU A 76 21.64 11.59 12.84
N LYS A 77 22.58 10.88 12.17
CA LYS A 77 23.71 11.54 11.50
C LYS A 77 23.27 12.14 10.16
N PRO A 78 23.85 13.26 9.73
CA PRO A 78 23.59 13.82 8.41
C PRO A 78 23.84 12.79 7.30
N GLY A 79 22.90 12.70 6.35
CA GLY A 79 22.99 11.82 5.18
C GLY A 79 22.97 10.32 5.47
N ALA A 80 22.57 9.89 6.69
CA ALA A 80 22.65 8.48 7.08
C ALA A 80 21.35 7.69 6.85
N VAL A 81 20.19 8.36 6.88
CA VAL A 81 18.88 7.71 6.91
C VAL A 81 18.35 7.49 5.48
N PRO A 82 18.21 6.24 5.02
CA PRO A 82 17.56 5.97 3.73
C PRO A 82 16.09 6.36 3.77
N LEU A 83 15.52 6.76 2.62
CA LEU A 83 14.15 7.27 2.53
C LEU A 83 13.29 6.42 1.59
N VAL A 84 12.13 6.01 2.06
CA VAL A 84 11.04 5.48 1.26
C VAL A 84 10.03 6.59 1.00
N VAL A 85 9.75 6.92 -0.26
CA VAL A 85 8.69 7.87 -0.66
C VAL A 85 7.47 7.09 -1.11
N PHE A 86 6.37 7.23 -0.40
CA PHE A 86 5.16 6.44 -0.58
C PHE A 86 4.03 7.22 -1.22
N SER A 87 3.43 6.65 -2.28
CA SER A 87 2.24 7.14 -2.98
C SER A 87 1.03 6.26 -2.69
N HIS A 88 -0.03 6.85 -2.16
CA HIS A 88 -1.28 6.14 -1.84
C HIS A 88 -2.08 5.72 -3.08
N GLY A 89 -2.97 4.73 -2.96
CA GLY A 89 -3.97 4.37 -3.97
C GLY A 89 -5.05 5.46 -4.16
N ILE A 90 -5.89 5.31 -5.18
CA ILE A 90 -7.01 6.23 -5.42
C ILE A 90 -7.90 6.33 -4.18
N GLY A 91 -8.28 7.53 -3.81
CA GLY A 91 -9.09 7.78 -2.60
C GLY A 91 -8.36 7.63 -1.27
N GLY A 92 -7.01 7.50 -1.28
CA GLY A 92 -6.17 7.43 -0.10
C GLY A 92 -5.72 8.80 0.44
N SER A 93 -4.70 8.83 1.28
CA SER A 93 -4.11 10.06 1.83
C SER A 93 -2.70 9.82 2.37
N LYS A 94 -2.00 10.91 2.75
CA LYS A 94 -0.71 10.88 3.46
C LYS A 94 -0.77 10.16 4.83
N ASP A 95 -1.96 9.98 5.38
CA ASP A 95 -2.16 9.29 6.66
C ASP A 95 -2.37 7.78 6.50
N GLY A 96 -2.63 7.31 5.26
CA GLY A 96 -2.82 5.90 4.95
C GLY A 96 -1.49 5.13 4.93
N TYR A 97 -1.61 3.78 4.96
CA TYR A 97 -0.47 2.85 4.98
C TYR A 97 0.49 3.11 6.15
N SER A 98 -0.06 3.61 7.25
CA SER A 98 0.68 4.03 8.43
C SER A 98 1.49 2.88 9.05
N TYR A 99 1.05 1.63 8.90
CA TYR A 99 1.76 0.45 9.36
C TYR A 99 3.11 0.26 8.65
N LEU A 100 3.24 0.66 7.38
CA LEU A 100 4.50 0.68 6.64
C LEU A 100 5.41 1.80 7.14
N GLY A 101 4.90 3.05 7.18
CA GLY A 101 5.68 4.20 7.58
C GLY A 101 6.26 4.07 8.99
N ARG A 102 5.44 3.65 9.96
CA ARG A 102 5.86 3.38 11.34
C ARG A 102 6.92 2.28 11.40
N TYR A 103 6.71 1.18 10.66
CA TYR A 103 7.62 0.05 10.66
C TYR A 103 8.97 0.39 10.04
N PHE A 104 8.99 1.10 8.92
CA PHE A 104 10.22 1.59 8.31
C PHE A 104 10.99 2.49 9.30
N ALA A 105 10.31 3.44 9.93
CA ALA A 105 10.94 4.35 10.87
C ALA A 105 11.53 3.62 12.08
N ALA A 106 10.80 2.65 12.67
CA ALA A 106 11.29 1.82 13.76
C ALA A 106 12.53 0.96 13.39
N HIS A 107 12.80 0.81 12.07
CA HIS A 107 13.94 0.01 11.57
C HIS A 107 14.99 0.84 10.82
N GLY A 108 15.05 2.15 11.12
CA GLY A 108 16.13 3.03 10.64
C GLY A 108 15.93 3.63 9.24
N TYR A 109 14.73 3.52 8.64
CA TYR A 109 14.37 4.16 7.37
C TYR A 109 13.42 5.32 7.62
N ALA A 110 13.63 6.47 7.01
CA ALA A 110 12.58 7.48 6.92
C ALA A 110 11.51 7.04 5.90
N SER A 111 10.26 7.47 6.10
CA SER A 111 9.17 7.20 5.14
C SER A 111 8.32 8.46 4.93
N LEU A 112 8.38 9.03 3.71
CA LEU A 112 7.60 10.21 3.31
C LEU A 112 6.35 9.76 2.55
N HIS A 113 5.18 10.04 3.10
CA HIS A 113 3.88 9.76 2.49
C HIS A 113 3.34 11.03 1.85
N VAL A 114 3.20 11.02 0.51
CA VAL A 114 2.72 12.17 -0.26
C VAL A 114 1.22 12.05 -0.49
N GLN A 115 0.48 13.14 -0.28
CA GLN A 115 -0.94 13.22 -0.64
C GLN A 115 -1.10 13.82 -2.02
N HIS A 116 -1.86 13.14 -2.89
CA HIS A 116 -2.15 13.56 -4.24
C HIS A 116 -3.56 14.17 -4.31
N VAL A 117 -3.64 15.50 -4.22
CA VAL A 117 -4.89 16.23 -4.32
C VAL A 117 -5.49 16.02 -5.72
N GLY A 118 -6.79 15.68 -5.80
CA GLY A 118 -7.44 15.30 -7.06
C GLY A 118 -7.69 13.78 -7.18
N SER A 119 -6.88 12.96 -6.50
CA SER A 119 -7.07 11.51 -6.41
C SER A 119 -7.02 10.99 -4.97
N ASP A 120 -7.16 11.89 -4.00
CA ASP A 120 -7.12 11.61 -2.57
C ASP A 120 -8.50 11.29 -1.96
N ARG A 121 -8.55 11.20 -0.63
CA ARG A 121 -9.78 10.88 0.13
C ARG A 121 -10.97 11.83 -0.12
N GLN A 122 -10.76 12.99 -0.76
CA GLN A 122 -11.85 13.92 -1.07
C GLN A 122 -12.82 13.34 -2.10
N ILE A 123 -12.38 12.39 -2.95
CA ILE A 123 -13.27 11.74 -3.92
C ILE A 123 -14.47 11.03 -3.26
N TRP A 124 -14.35 10.62 -1.99
CA TRP A 124 -15.42 9.96 -1.22
C TRP A 124 -16.45 10.94 -0.66
N ARG A 125 -16.18 12.26 -0.75
CA ARG A 125 -17.08 13.31 -0.20
C ARG A 125 -18.02 13.84 -1.28
N GLY A 126 -19.12 14.45 -0.83
CA GLY A 126 -20.12 15.09 -1.71
C GLY A 126 -21.20 14.13 -2.19
N ASN A 127 -21.85 14.47 -3.32
CA ASN A 127 -22.98 13.72 -3.86
C ASN A 127 -22.57 12.29 -4.29
N PRO A 128 -23.17 11.22 -3.72
CA PRO A 128 -22.88 9.84 -4.11
C PRO A 128 -23.10 9.55 -5.61
N LEU A 129 -24.08 10.20 -6.24
CA LEU A 129 -24.37 10.02 -7.66
C LEU A 129 -23.22 10.50 -8.59
N ALA A 130 -22.39 11.42 -8.10
CA ALA A 130 -21.22 11.90 -8.82
C ALA A 130 -19.92 11.12 -8.48
N LEU A 131 -20.00 10.02 -7.73
CA LEU A 131 -18.80 9.25 -7.33
C LEU A 131 -18.07 8.66 -8.53
N VAL A 132 -18.82 8.10 -9.51
CA VAL A 132 -18.24 7.52 -10.72
C VAL A 132 -17.48 8.58 -11.52
N SER A 133 -18.05 9.77 -11.69
CA SER A 133 -17.39 10.89 -12.36
C SER A 133 -16.10 11.28 -11.63
N ARG A 134 -16.17 11.46 -10.30
CA ARG A 134 -14.96 11.80 -9.50
C ARG A 134 -13.86 10.73 -9.59
N LEU A 135 -14.22 9.44 -9.64
CA LEU A 135 -13.27 8.36 -9.84
C LEU A 135 -12.65 8.40 -11.24
N SER A 136 -13.48 8.69 -12.26
CA SER A 136 -13.01 8.85 -13.64
C SER A 136 -12.05 10.03 -13.77
N ASP A 137 -12.39 11.18 -13.18
CA ASP A 137 -11.54 12.38 -13.19
C ASP A 137 -10.21 12.11 -12.47
N ALA A 138 -10.25 11.42 -11.33
CA ALA A 138 -9.08 11.04 -10.56
C ALA A 138 -8.16 10.04 -11.30
N ALA A 139 -8.68 9.28 -12.25
CA ALA A 139 -7.95 8.29 -13.04
C ALA A 139 -7.41 8.84 -14.38
N GLN A 140 -7.63 10.14 -14.69
CA GLN A 140 -7.16 10.75 -15.92
C GLN A 140 -5.63 10.76 -16.00
N GLU A 141 -5.12 10.71 -17.23
CA GLU A 141 -3.68 10.76 -17.54
C GLU A 141 -2.99 12.00 -16.94
N THR A 142 -3.68 13.14 -16.97
CA THR A 142 -3.19 14.40 -16.38
C THR A 142 -2.97 14.26 -14.87
N GLU A 143 -3.87 13.55 -14.17
CA GLU A 143 -3.69 13.30 -12.73
C GLU A 143 -2.56 12.29 -12.48
N ALA A 144 -2.39 11.26 -13.32
CA ALA A 144 -1.25 10.35 -13.22
C ALA A 144 0.08 11.09 -13.28
N LEU A 145 0.22 12.05 -14.22
CA LEU A 145 1.42 12.89 -14.34
C LEU A 145 1.54 13.91 -13.21
N ASN A 146 0.44 14.45 -12.72
CA ASN A 146 0.45 15.34 -11.55
C ASN A 146 0.96 14.62 -10.31
N ARG A 147 0.58 13.37 -10.09
CA ARG A 147 1.07 12.55 -8.97
C ARG A 147 2.58 12.37 -9.00
N VAL A 148 3.17 12.14 -10.18
CA VAL A 148 4.63 12.09 -10.35
C VAL A 148 5.28 13.42 -9.98
N LYS A 149 4.71 14.55 -10.46
CA LYS A 149 5.19 15.89 -10.12
C LYS A 149 5.05 16.18 -8.63
N ASP A 150 3.98 15.71 -7.98
CA ASP A 150 3.78 15.86 -6.53
C ASP A 150 4.89 15.15 -5.75
N VAL A 151 5.29 13.93 -6.16
CA VAL A 151 6.39 13.20 -5.52
C VAL A 151 7.72 13.95 -5.68
N LYS A 152 8.04 14.39 -6.91
CA LYS A 152 9.28 15.14 -7.17
C LYS A 152 9.33 16.43 -6.35
N PHE A 153 8.24 17.19 -6.36
CA PHE A 153 8.09 18.42 -5.59
C PHE A 153 8.25 18.18 -4.08
N ALA A 154 7.53 17.17 -3.54
CA ALA A 154 7.62 16.84 -2.12
C ALA A 154 9.03 16.40 -1.69
N LEU A 155 9.71 15.63 -2.55
CA LEU A 155 11.09 15.21 -2.30
C LEU A 155 12.05 16.40 -2.32
N ASP A 156 11.94 17.31 -3.30
CA ASP A 156 12.79 18.51 -3.40
C ASP A 156 12.61 19.40 -2.16
N HIS A 157 11.36 19.60 -1.72
CA HIS A 157 11.06 20.39 -0.53
C HIS A 157 11.54 19.72 0.75
N LEU A 158 11.33 18.39 0.88
CA LEU A 158 11.83 17.65 2.05
C LEU A 158 13.35 17.78 2.19
N LEU A 159 14.09 17.63 1.09
CA LEU A 159 15.55 17.72 1.10
C LEU A 159 16.06 19.13 1.41
N ALA A 160 15.25 20.16 1.21
CA ALA A 160 15.54 21.55 1.60
C ALA A 160 15.14 21.88 3.04
N GLU A 161 14.30 21.07 3.68
CA GLU A 161 13.91 21.22 5.09
C GLU A 161 15.06 20.79 6.04
N PRO A 162 15.12 21.31 7.28
CA PRO A 162 16.11 20.87 8.26
C PRO A 162 16.11 19.34 8.48
N VAL A 163 14.95 18.71 8.43
CA VAL A 163 14.80 17.26 8.55
C VAL A 163 15.41 16.51 7.35
N GLY A 164 15.52 17.16 6.20
CA GLY A 164 16.16 16.59 5.01
C GLY A 164 17.67 16.35 5.20
N ASN A 165 18.32 17.08 6.11
CA ASN A 165 19.75 16.90 6.37
C ASN A 165 20.14 15.48 6.80
N VAL A 166 19.23 14.73 7.44
CA VAL A 166 19.51 13.35 7.87
C VAL A 166 19.29 12.33 6.75
N VAL A 167 18.59 12.72 5.69
CA VAL A 167 18.21 11.82 4.58
C VAL A 167 19.42 11.49 3.72
N ASN A 168 19.59 10.20 3.41
CA ASN A 168 20.57 9.74 2.43
C ASN A 168 20.00 9.84 1.02
N ALA A 169 20.36 10.92 0.31
CA ALA A 169 19.89 11.18 -1.06
C ALA A 169 20.35 10.14 -2.11
N GLN A 170 21.30 9.25 -1.77
CA GLN A 170 21.74 8.14 -2.62
C GLN A 170 20.96 6.84 -2.36
N ARG A 171 20.05 6.83 -1.39
CA ARG A 171 19.29 5.65 -0.98
C ARG A 171 17.80 6.00 -0.88
N LEU A 172 17.25 6.46 -2.01
CA LEU A 172 15.84 6.78 -2.15
C LEU A 172 15.10 5.61 -2.80
N VAL A 173 13.96 5.25 -2.24
CA VAL A 173 13.10 4.15 -2.71
C VAL A 173 11.72 4.72 -3.00
N ALA A 174 11.21 4.50 -4.22
CA ALA A 174 9.83 4.80 -4.53
C ALA A 174 8.93 3.64 -4.12
N ALA A 175 7.79 3.91 -3.50
CA ALA A 175 6.84 2.89 -3.08
C ALA A 175 5.40 3.34 -3.32
N GLY A 176 4.50 2.40 -3.58
CA GLY A 176 3.10 2.75 -3.73
C GLY A 176 2.18 1.54 -3.83
N HIS A 177 0.89 1.79 -3.58
CA HIS A 177 -0.16 0.80 -3.70
C HIS A 177 -1.18 1.22 -4.76
N SER A 178 -1.67 0.27 -5.57
CA SER A 178 -2.72 0.51 -6.56
C SER A 178 -2.30 1.66 -7.52
N TYR A 179 -3.08 2.71 -7.65
CA TYR A 179 -2.73 3.90 -8.43
C TYR A 179 -1.39 4.53 -7.99
N GLY A 180 -1.02 4.41 -6.70
CA GLY A 180 0.30 4.79 -6.21
C GLY A 180 1.43 3.92 -6.76
N ALA A 181 1.16 2.65 -7.06
CA ALA A 181 2.13 1.80 -7.74
C ALA A 181 2.33 2.21 -9.20
N ASN A 182 1.29 2.69 -9.91
CA ASN A 182 1.47 3.32 -11.23
C ASN A 182 2.38 4.57 -11.13
N THR A 183 2.14 5.44 -10.14
CA THR A 183 3.03 6.59 -9.87
C THR A 183 4.47 6.13 -9.64
N THR A 184 4.66 5.07 -8.85
CA THR A 184 5.98 4.48 -8.57
C THR A 184 6.63 3.90 -9.83
N MET A 185 5.89 3.21 -10.68
CA MET A 185 6.41 2.69 -11.96
C MET A 185 6.88 3.83 -12.89
N LEU A 186 6.13 4.92 -12.99
CA LEU A 186 6.53 6.10 -13.79
C LEU A 186 7.83 6.74 -13.26
N LEU A 187 7.96 6.86 -11.94
CA LEU A 187 9.18 7.35 -11.30
C LEU A 187 10.37 6.40 -11.51
N ALA A 188 10.12 5.10 -11.57
CA ALA A 188 11.15 4.07 -11.77
C ALA A 188 11.60 3.89 -13.22
N GLY A 189 10.85 4.47 -14.21
CA GLY A 189 11.25 4.41 -15.61
C GLY A 189 10.21 3.84 -16.58
N ALA A 190 8.98 3.60 -16.14
CA ALA A 190 7.89 3.26 -17.06
C ALA A 190 7.68 4.42 -18.07
N LYS A 191 7.35 4.04 -19.31
CA LYS A 191 7.08 4.96 -20.43
C LYS A 191 5.64 4.77 -20.87
N VAL A 192 4.88 5.85 -20.97
CA VAL A 192 3.49 5.83 -21.44
C VAL A 192 3.32 6.74 -22.63
N ASP A 193 2.50 6.33 -23.59
CA ASP A 193 2.14 7.17 -24.72
C ASP A 193 0.85 7.91 -24.41
N VAL A 194 0.94 9.23 -24.37
CA VAL A 194 -0.19 10.13 -24.12
C VAL A 194 -0.40 10.96 -25.39
N ASN A 195 -1.53 10.76 -26.06
CA ASN A 195 -1.87 11.46 -27.31
C ASN A 195 -0.75 11.42 -28.36
N GLY A 196 -0.11 10.25 -28.55
CA GLY A 196 0.98 10.07 -29.51
C GLY A 196 2.34 10.62 -29.07
N THR A 197 2.43 11.08 -27.84
CA THR A 197 3.69 11.54 -27.23
C THR A 197 4.13 10.57 -26.15
N THR A 198 5.32 10.01 -26.27
CA THR A 198 5.91 9.20 -25.21
C THR A 198 6.31 10.06 -24.03
N VAL A 199 5.69 9.83 -22.89
CA VAL A 199 6.03 10.46 -21.61
C VAL A 199 7.00 9.57 -20.84
N PHE A 200 8.16 10.13 -20.51
CA PHE A 200 9.17 9.51 -19.67
C PHE A 200 9.42 10.37 -18.43
N ALA A 201 8.87 9.93 -17.31
CA ALA A 201 8.82 10.73 -16.08
C ALA A 201 9.78 10.23 -14.99
N LYS A 202 10.74 9.35 -15.34
CA LYS A 202 11.75 8.80 -14.45
C LYS A 202 12.40 9.87 -13.57
N ASP A 203 12.59 9.54 -12.31
CA ASP A 203 13.45 10.31 -11.40
C ASP A 203 14.67 9.44 -11.04
N PRO A 204 15.87 9.80 -11.54
CA PRO A 204 17.07 8.98 -11.37
C PRO A 204 17.56 8.90 -9.91
N ARG A 205 17.00 9.68 -9.00
CA ARG A 205 17.31 9.61 -7.57
C ARG A 205 16.77 8.33 -6.91
N PHE A 206 15.73 7.71 -7.48
CA PHE A 206 15.20 6.47 -6.95
C PHE A 206 16.04 5.27 -7.39
N SER A 207 16.58 4.56 -6.42
CA SER A 207 17.47 3.41 -6.61
C SER A 207 16.75 2.05 -6.49
N ALA A 208 15.48 2.04 -6.09
CA ALA A 208 14.62 0.85 -6.01
C ALA A 208 13.14 1.24 -6.02
N ALA A 209 12.25 0.28 -6.31
CA ALA A 209 10.81 0.47 -6.30
C ALA A 209 10.06 -0.66 -5.58
N ILE A 210 9.03 -0.31 -4.80
CA ILE A 210 8.12 -1.25 -4.12
C ILE A 210 6.71 -1.03 -4.69
N LEU A 211 6.19 -2.05 -5.38
CA LEU A 211 4.96 -2.02 -6.14
C LEU A 211 3.93 -2.94 -5.49
N ILE A 212 2.97 -2.37 -4.77
CA ILE A 212 1.93 -3.13 -4.07
C ILE A 212 0.64 -3.07 -4.89
N SER A 213 0.11 -4.23 -5.29
CA SER A 213 -1.12 -4.36 -6.08
C SER A 213 -1.13 -3.45 -7.31
N ALA A 214 -0.04 -3.43 -8.07
CA ALA A 214 0.14 -2.55 -9.21
C ALA A 214 -0.82 -2.89 -10.35
N PRO A 215 -1.80 -2.03 -10.69
CA PRO A 215 -2.64 -2.25 -11.85
C PRO A 215 -1.93 -1.88 -13.16
N PRO A 216 -2.28 -2.48 -14.29
CA PRO A 216 -1.74 -2.10 -15.59
C PRO A 216 -2.18 -0.69 -16.02
N PHE A 217 -1.46 -0.10 -16.97
CA PHE A 217 -1.79 1.20 -17.57
C PHE A 217 -2.76 1.01 -18.75
N TYR A 218 -4.05 0.82 -18.48
CA TYR A 218 -5.02 0.63 -19.56
C TYR A 218 -5.17 1.89 -20.43
N GLY A 219 -5.26 1.67 -21.73
CA GLY A 219 -5.42 2.73 -22.70
C GLY A 219 -4.15 3.51 -23.03
N LEU A 220 -3.02 3.28 -22.33
CA LEU A 220 -1.77 4.02 -22.50
C LEU A 220 -0.69 3.24 -23.27
N GLY A 221 -1.06 2.22 -24.02
CA GLY A 221 -0.16 1.40 -24.83
C GLY A 221 0.01 -0.04 -24.33
N ASP A 222 0.99 -0.76 -24.91
CA ASP A 222 1.31 -2.14 -24.53
C ASP A 222 1.96 -2.19 -23.15
N PRO A 223 1.36 -2.87 -22.15
CA PRO A 223 1.90 -2.95 -20.80
C PRO A 223 3.34 -3.47 -20.75
N VAL A 224 3.70 -4.42 -21.61
CA VAL A 224 5.06 -4.97 -21.67
C VAL A 224 6.06 -3.89 -22.08
N LYS A 225 5.73 -3.09 -23.10
CA LYS A 225 6.60 -1.98 -23.56
C LYS A 225 6.68 -0.88 -22.52
N ILE A 226 5.57 -0.58 -21.84
CA ILE A 226 5.50 0.48 -20.81
C ILE A 226 6.50 0.19 -19.69
N VAL A 227 6.48 -1.00 -19.09
CA VAL A 227 7.28 -1.29 -17.89
C VAL A 227 8.66 -1.84 -18.20
N SER A 228 8.96 -2.23 -19.44
CA SER A 228 10.28 -2.78 -19.82
C SER A 228 11.45 -1.82 -19.58
N GLY A 229 11.18 -0.51 -19.53
CA GLY A 229 12.19 0.53 -19.25
C GLY A 229 12.51 0.73 -17.77
N ILE A 230 11.87 0.01 -16.86
CA ILE A 230 12.22 0.03 -15.43
C ILE A 230 13.51 -0.76 -15.23
N ASP A 231 14.59 -0.06 -14.85
CA ASP A 231 15.95 -0.58 -14.74
C ASP A 231 16.49 -0.62 -13.31
N VAL A 232 15.66 -0.30 -12.32
CA VAL A 232 15.99 -0.38 -10.89
C VAL A 232 15.42 -1.66 -10.27
N PRO A 233 16.02 -2.17 -9.18
CA PRO A 233 15.44 -3.28 -8.41
C PRO A 233 13.99 -3.05 -8.03
N THR A 234 13.15 -4.09 -8.16
CA THR A 234 11.71 -3.97 -7.88
C THR A 234 11.20 -5.09 -6.97
N LEU A 235 10.33 -4.72 -6.04
CA LEU A 235 9.52 -5.64 -5.26
C LEU A 235 8.06 -5.52 -5.68
N HIS A 236 7.47 -6.60 -6.17
CA HIS A 236 6.07 -6.72 -6.53
C HIS A 236 5.32 -7.52 -5.45
N ILE A 237 4.26 -6.95 -4.92
CA ILE A 237 3.41 -7.58 -3.91
C ILE A 237 1.97 -7.57 -4.42
N THR A 238 1.30 -8.71 -4.39
CA THR A 238 -0.11 -8.86 -4.75
C THR A 238 -0.75 -10.01 -3.96
N ALA A 239 -1.99 -10.36 -4.27
CA ALA A 239 -2.71 -11.45 -3.65
C ALA A 239 -3.61 -12.17 -4.67
N THR A 240 -4.03 -13.40 -4.38
CA THR A 240 -4.79 -14.22 -5.34
C THR A 240 -6.19 -13.69 -5.64
N ALA A 241 -6.79 -12.91 -4.74
CA ALA A 241 -8.08 -12.24 -4.93
C ALA A 241 -7.92 -10.70 -5.06
N ASP A 242 -6.79 -10.26 -5.63
CA ASP A 242 -6.48 -8.85 -5.86
C ASP A 242 -7.16 -8.36 -7.14
N ASP A 243 -8.49 -8.20 -7.06
CA ASP A 243 -9.32 -7.74 -8.17
C ASP A 243 -9.74 -6.29 -7.98
N ILE A 244 -9.70 -5.53 -9.08
CA ILE A 244 -10.30 -4.20 -9.21
C ILE A 244 -11.44 -4.32 -10.22
N GLN A 245 -12.66 -4.01 -9.81
CA GLN A 245 -13.85 -4.01 -10.66
C GLN A 245 -14.58 -2.68 -10.46
N ILE A 246 -14.35 -1.74 -11.35
CA ILE A 246 -15.03 -0.45 -11.40
C ILE A 246 -15.54 -0.19 -12.81
N PRO A 247 -16.58 0.63 -13.01
CA PRO A 247 -17.07 0.93 -14.34
C PRO A 247 -15.95 1.43 -15.27
N GLY A 248 -15.76 0.74 -16.39
CA GLY A 248 -14.74 1.05 -17.38
C GLY A 248 -13.32 0.54 -17.08
N TYR A 249 -13.11 -0.11 -15.93
CA TYR A 249 -11.80 -0.67 -15.58
C TYR A 249 -11.93 -1.97 -14.80
N ASN A 250 -11.30 -3.02 -15.31
CA ASN A 250 -11.23 -4.33 -14.64
C ASN A 250 -9.80 -4.86 -14.70
N SER A 251 -9.26 -5.33 -13.58
CA SER A 251 -7.97 -5.99 -13.53
C SER A 251 -7.86 -6.95 -12.34
N GLY A 252 -7.11 -8.03 -12.52
CA GLY A 252 -6.93 -9.08 -11.52
C GLY A 252 -5.46 -9.47 -11.32
N VAL A 253 -5.23 -10.50 -10.51
CA VAL A 253 -3.88 -10.99 -10.19
C VAL A 253 -3.08 -11.35 -11.45
N ALA A 254 -3.72 -11.85 -12.51
CA ALA A 254 -3.06 -12.18 -13.77
C ALA A 254 -2.33 -10.97 -14.39
N ASP A 255 -2.95 -9.78 -14.32
CA ASP A 255 -2.35 -8.53 -14.80
C ASP A 255 -1.13 -8.13 -13.98
N ARG A 256 -1.17 -8.33 -12.64
CA ARG A 256 -0.03 -8.04 -11.76
C ARG A 256 1.14 -8.98 -12.05
N LEU A 257 0.84 -10.25 -12.34
CA LEU A 257 1.86 -11.23 -12.72
C LEU A 257 2.47 -10.89 -14.09
N ALA A 258 1.66 -10.45 -15.05
CA ALA A 258 2.13 -9.99 -16.36
C ALA A 258 3.06 -8.77 -16.22
N LEU A 259 2.71 -7.79 -15.38
CA LEU A 259 3.56 -6.65 -15.08
C LEU A 259 4.90 -7.07 -14.44
N TYR A 260 4.88 -7.99 -13.47
CA TYR A 260 6.10 -8.54 -12.89
C TYR A 260 7.01 -9.20 -13.95
N GLN A 261 6.43 -10.01 -14.83
CA GLN A 261 7.20 -10.66 -15.89
C GLN A 261 7.84 -9.64 -16.84
N ALA A 262 7.10 -8.60 -17.21
CA ALA A 262 7.54 -7.57 -18.15
C ALA A 262 8.53 -6.56 -17.54
N THR A 263 8.45 -6.32 -16.22
CA THR A 263 9.31 -5.34 -15.53
C THR A 263 10.76 -5.76 -15.62
N GLY A 264 11.63 -4.81 -16.01
CA GLY A 264 13.07 -5.03 -16.08
C GLY A 264 13.50 -5.98 -17.20
N ALA A 265 12.66 -6.26 -18.19
CA ALA A 265 13.00 -7.18 -19.29
C ALA A 265 14.26 -6.79 -20.06
N SER A 266 14.63 -5.50 -20.05
CA SER A 266 15.84 -4.97 -20.69
C SER A 266 17.00 -4.75 -19.72
N SER A 267 16.88 -5.15 -18.47
CA SER A 267 17.90 -4.94 -17.43
C SER A 267 18.11 -6.21 -16.60
N ASN A 268 19.28 -6.31 -15.95
CA ASN A 268 19.56 -7.34 -14.95
C ASN A 268 19.22 -6.87 -13.53
N ALA A 269 18.30 -5.92 -13.37
CA ALA A 269 17.92 -5.44 -12.06
C ALA A 269 17.22 -6.54 -11.25
N ALA A 270 17.58 -6.62 -9.98
CA ALA A 270 16.95 -7.58 -9.06
C ALA A 270 15.43 -7.39 -9.00
N LYS A 271 14.67 -8.47 -9.00
CA LYS A 271 13.22 -8.41 -8.84
C LYS A 271 12.67 -9.52 -7.94
N VAL A 272 11.69 -9.17 -7.14
CA VAL A 272 11.00 -10.04 -6.20
C VAL A 272 9.51 -9.99 -6.45
N LEU A 273 8.85 -11.14 -6.36
CA LEU A 273 7.39 -11.27 -6.38
C LEU A 273 6.93 -12.00 -5.13
N ALA A 274 5.91 -11.46 -4.46
CA ALA A 274 5.15 -12.16 -3.43
C ALA A 274 3.65 -12.09 -3.74
N VAL A 275 2.99 -13.24 -3.80
CA VAL A 275 1.54 -13.39 -4.00
C VAL A 275 0.96 -14.01 -2.73
N PHE A 276 0.17 -13.24 -1.98
CA PHE A 276 -0.54 -13.74 -0.80
C PHE A 276 -1.78 -14.53 -1.19
N LYS A 277 -2.13 -15.57 -0.40
CA LYS A 277 -3.38 -16.33 -0.56
C LYS A 277 -4.57 -15.50 -0.10
N ASP A 278 -5.67 -15.53 -0.83
CA ASP A 278 -7.01 -15.03 -0.47
C ASP A 278 -7.10 -13.52 -0.15
N GLY A 279 -6.04 -12.76 -0.36
CA GLY A 279 -6.04 -11.32 -0.11
C GLY A 279 -6.74 -10.53 -1.22
N SER A 280 -7.65 -9.61 -0.84
CA SER A 280 -8.27 -8.65 -1.76
C SER A 280 -7.37 -7.47 -2.07
N HIS A 281 -7.71 -6.69 -3.11
CA HIS A 281 -6.99 -5.45 -3.48
C HIS A 281 -6.76 -4.50 -2.30
N SER A 282 -7.74 -4.36 -1.41
CA SER A 282 -7.69 -3.45 -0.26
C SER A 282 -6.98 -4.01 0.98
N ILE A 283 -6.53 -5.27 0.98
CA ILE A 283 -5.93 -5.91 2.16
C ILE A 283 -4.66 -5.19 2.65
N PHE A 284 -3.97 -4.51 1.74
CA PHE A 284 -2.74 -3.77 2.02
C PHE A 284 -2.98 -2.35 2.55
N THR A 285 -4.24 -1.89 2.64
CA THR A 285 -4.58 -0.56 3.16
C THR A 285 -4.75 -0.58 4.68
N ASP A 286 -4.80 0.59 5.34
CA ASP A 286 -5.08 0.67 6.78
C ASP A 286 -6.53 0.30 7.15
N ARG A 287 -7.40 0.01 6.16
CA ARG A 287 -8.78 -0.42 6.42
C ARG A 287 -8.76 -1.76 7.15
N MET A 288 -9.38 -1.79 8.32
CA MET A 288 -9.53 -3.01 9.11
C MET A 288 -10.61 -3.90 8.47
N GLY A 289 -10.38 -5.22 8.50
CA GLY A 289 -11.35 -6.21 8.03
C GLY A 289 -11.40 -6.44 6.52
N THR A 290 -10.73 -5.65 5.67
CA THR A 290 -10.62 -5.97 4.24
C THR A 290 -9.81 -7.24 4.02
N GLY A 291 -10.35 -8.22 3.30
CA GLY A 291 -9.74 -9.54 3.13
C GLY A 291 -9.90 -10.47 4.32
N GLY A 292 -10.82 -10.13 5.28
CA GLY A 292 -11.09 -10.89 6.48
C GLY A 292 -10.27 -10.47 7.70
N ILE A 293 -10.90 -10.45 8.88
CA ILE A 293 -10.32 -9.96 10.13
C ILE A 293 -9.07 -10.79 10.52
N ALA A 294 -9.10 -12.09 10.29
CA ALA A 294 -8.00 -12.98 10.65
C ALA A 294 -6.80 -12.88 9.67
N LEU A 295 -7.05 -12.66 8.37
CA LEU A 295 -6.02 -12.62 7.34
C LEU A 295 -5.35 -11.24 7.24
N ASN A 296 -6.12 -10.17 7.32
CA ASN A 296 -5.66 -8.80 7.12
C ASN A 296 -4.42 -8.42 7.95
N PRO A 297 -4.37 -8.63 9.29
CA PRO A 297 -3.20 -8.27 10.08
C PRO A 297 -1.98 -9.13 9.73
N LYS A 298 -2.16 -10.41 9.40
CA LYS A 298 -1.06 -11.30 9.02
C LYS A 298 -0.41 -10.83 7.73
N VAL A 299 -1.21 -10.48 6.72
CA VAL A 299 -0.71 -9.94 5.44
C VAL A 299 -0.01 -8.60 5.63
N LYS A 300 -0.53 -7.68 6.46
CA LYS A 300 0.12 -6.40 6.74
C LYS A 300 1.48 -6.58 7.44
N VAL A 301 1.55 -7.47 8.44
CA VAL A 301 2.82 -7.78 9.11
C VAL A 301 3.81 -8.40 8.13
N ALA A 302 3.38 -9.38 7.33
CA ALA A 302 4.22 -10.01 6.33
C ALA A 302 4.68 -9.00 5.26
N THR A 303 3.79 -8.10 4.79
CA THR A 303 4.10 -7.07 3.78
C THR A 303 5.16 -6.09 4.27
N ARG A 304 5.03 -5.54 5.50
CA ARG A 304 6.02 -4.59 6.02
C ARG A 304 7.39 -5.24 6.24
N GLN A 305 7.40 -6.50 6.69
CA GLN A 305 8.64 -7.27 6.87
C GLN A 305 9.28 -7.65 5.53
N LEU A 306 8.48 -8.01 4.51
CA LEU A 306 8.99 -8.24 3.16
C LEU A 306 9.63 -6.99 2.57
N ALA A 307 8.96 -5.86 2.69
CA ALA A 307 9.49 -4.60 2.19
C ALA A 307 10.86 -4.27 2.83
N LEU A 308 10.98 -4.46 4.16
CA LEU A 308 12.26 -4.28 4.85
C LEU A 308 13.29 -5.33 4.45
N ALA A 309 12.89 -6.62 4.32
CA ALA A 309 13.79 -7.70 3.88
C ALA A 309 14.35 -7.42 2.48
N PHE A 310 13.52 -6.91 1.56
CA PHE A 310 13.95 -6.48 0.22
C PHE A 310 15.00 -5.37 0.29
N LEU A 311 14.77 -4.33 1.09
CA LEU A 311 15.71 -3.23 1.24
C LEU A 311 17.04 -3.69 1.88
N ASN A 312 16.97 -4.58 2.85
CA ASN A 312 18.15 -5.17 3.49
C ASN A 312 18.92 -6.07 2.53
N ALA A 313 18.23 -6.88 1.71
CA ALA A 313 18.84 -7.71 0.69
C ALA A 313 19.62 -6.88 -0.35
N LEU A 314 19.02 -5.76 -0.80
CA LEU A 314 19.71 -4.82 -1.71
C LEU A 314 20.95 -4.19 -1.07
N GLN A 315 20.87 -3.84 0.22
CA GLN A 315 22.00 -3.25 0.94
C GLN A 315 23.13 -4.26 1.15
N ALA A 316 22.79 -5.48 1.54
CA ALA A 316 23.73 -6.56 1.77
C ALA A 316 24.28 -7.18 0.46
N LYS A 317 23.58 -6.96 -0.67
CA LYS A 317 23.77 -7.68 -1.94
C LYS A 317 23.67 -9.20 -1.74
N ASP A 318 22.69 -9.61 -0.93
CA ASP A 318 22.48 -10.99 -0.51
C ASP A 318 20.99 -11.28 -0.35
N ALA A 319 20.55 -12.43 -0.86
CA ALA A 319 19.16 -12.86 -0.82
C ALA A 319 18.70 -13.46 0.52
N VAL A 320 19.60 -13.69 1.47
CA VAL A 320 19.30 -14.33 2.78
C VAL A 320 18.12 -13.69 3.51
N PRO A 321 17.99 -12.34 3.61
CA PRO A 321 16.81 -11.72 4.25
C PRO A 321 15.50 -12.11 3.59
N LEU A 322 15.47 -12.27 2.28
CA LEU A 322 14.28 -12.67 1.51
C LEU A 322 13.95 -14.15 1.69
N GLU A 323 14.97 -15.01 1.78
CA GLU A 323 14.81 -16.45 2.02
C GLU A 323 14.25 -16.72 3.42
N GLN A 324 14.80 -16.06 4.42
CA GLN A 324 14.30 -16.14 5.79
C GLN A 324 12.84 -15.68 5.88
N TRP A 325 12.49 -14.55 5.24
CA TRP A 325 11.14 -14.05 5.20
C TRP A 325 10.20 -15.05 4.50
N SER A 326 10.56 -15.57 3.33
CA SER A 326 9.71 -16.50 2.58
C SER A 326 9.47 -17.81 3.32
N GLY A 327 10.47 -18.32 4.03
CA GLY A 327 10.32 -19.49 4.91
C GLY A 327 9.35 -19.23 6.06
N GLN A 328 9.47 -18.06 6.72
CA GLN A 328 8.59 -17.67 7.83
C GLN A 328 7.12 -17.55 7.40
N TYR A 329 6.86 -17.04 6.20
CA TYR A 329 5.52 -16.74 5.71
C TYR A 329 5.01 -17.73 4.64
N ALA A 330 5.67 -18.88 4.44
CA ALA A 330 5.31 -19.88 3.43
C ALA A 330 3.83 -20.27 3.46
N GLY A 331 3.21 -20.38 4.64
CA GLY A 331 1.79 -20.69 4.81
C GLY A 331 0.83 -19.62 4.23
N LEU A 332 1.26 -18.36 4.15
CA LEU A 332 0.47 -17.24 3.61
C LEU A 332 0.68 -17.03 2.11
N LEU A 333 1.67 -17.67 1.49
CA LEU A 333 2.07 -17.41 0.12
C LEU A 333 1.47 -18.41 -0.84
N ALA A 334 0.86 -17.92 -1.93
CA ALA A 334 0.55 -18.69 -3.12
C ALA A 334 1.76 -18.80 -4.06
N ARG A 335 2.61 -17.76 -4.10
CA ARG A 335 3.81 -17.71 -4.95
C ARG A 335 4.85 -16.76 -4.35
N PHE A 336 6.11 -17.16 -4.46
CA PHE A 336 7.26 -16.29 -4.14
C PHE A 336 8.36 -16.53 -5.15
N GLU A 337 8.90 -15.45 -5.71
CA GLU A 337 9.99 -15.50 -6.69
C GLU A 337 11.00 -14.40 -6.43
N LYS A 338 12.26 -14.69 -6.75
CA LYS A 338 13.34 -13.72 -6.76
C LYS A 338 14.27 -13.98 -7.95
N ALA A 339 14.80 -12.92 -8.53
CA ALA A 339 15.76 -12.98 -9.63
C ALA A 339 16.85 -11.91 -9.45
N ALA A 340 18.05 -12.21 -9.87
CA ALA A 340 19.20 -11.31 -9.92
C ALA A 340 19.64 -10.71 -8.56
N PHE A 341 19.69 -11.55 -7.51
CA PHE A 341 20.28 -11.22 -6.20
C PHE A 341 21.64 -11.89 -6.02
#